data_82c5c096a79209af411c817382f72155
#
_entry.id   82c5c096a79209af411c817382f72155
#
_cell.length_a   1.000
_cell.length_b   1.000
_cell.length_c   1.000
_cell.angle_alpha   90.00
_cell.angle_beta   90.00
_cell.angle_gamma   90.00
#
_symmetry.space_group_name_H-M   'P 1'
#
loop_
_entity.id
_entity.type
_entity.pdbx_description
1 polymer ?
#
loop_
_entity_poly.entity_id
_entity_poly.type
_entity_poly.pdbx_seq_one_letter_code
_entity_poly.pdbx_strand_id
1 'polypeptide(L)'
;MIQAPDLEFVLVSSDYAAVTAVSKGVKKFGAKFVLMPTAHEARECLNRRKIDGVFVDMDVPGALGLIESTRKGTSNSKAVIFAFGGKARESTQILAVGANFLLRKPLVEENVVMHITISKDLLETERRRYFRHAVNFAVSLNDGAAEQQARMTNLSGGGMAVRTAKPLKHGAALDFTFELALGIKVSGKGQVTWVSSEGTAGVVLQMLRGRGKEMLDGWLAGKERMSEK
;
A
#
# COMPACT_ATOMS: atom_id res chain seq x y z
N MET A 1 19.08 0.72 -15.95
CA MET A 1 17.93 -0.08 -15.45
C MET A 1 17.51 0.60 -14.15
N ILE A 2 16.30 1.13 -14.07
CA ILE A 2 15.73 1.68 -12.84
C ILE A 2 15.45 0.47 -11.96
N GLN A 3 16.22 0.30 -10.90
CA GLN A 3 16.00 -0.74 -9.90
C GLN A 3 14.63 -0.45 -9.27
N ALA A 4 13.68 -1.37 -9.48
CA ALA A 4 12.38 -1.27 -8.82
C ALA A 4 12.62 -1.40 -7.31
N PRO A 5 11.93 -0.62 -6.47
CA PRO A 5 12.04 -0.76 -5.03
C PRO A 5 11.74 -2.23 -4.64
N ASP A 6 12.33 -2.70 -3.54
CA ASP A 6 12.21 -4.08 -3.00
C ASP A 6 10.73 -4.49 -2.81
N LEU A 7 10.02 -4.76 -3.90
CA LEU A 7 8.63 -5.22 -3.87
C LEU A 7 8.56 -6.57 -3.16
N GLU A 8 7.54 -6.75 -2.35
CA GLU A 8 7.30 -8.00 -1.65
C GLU A 8 5.92 -8.57 -2.04
N PHE A 9 5.94 -9.83 -2.47
CA PHE A 9 4.74 -10.56 -2.87
C PHE A 9 4.46 -11.73 -1.93
N VAL A 10 3.19 -12.05 -1.75
CA VAL A 10 2.75 -13.34 -1.20
C VAL A 10 2.21 -14.19 -2.35
N LEU A 11 2.59 -15.45 -2.39
CA LEU A 11 2.03 -16.45 -3.28
C LEU A 11 1.26 -17.47 -2.47
N VAL A 12 -0.02 -17.63 -2.77
CA VAL A 12 -0.92 -18.60 -2.14
C VAL A 12 -1.20 -19.71 -3.13
N SER A 13 -0.46 -20.79 -3.04
CA SER A 13 -0.61 -21.97 -3.92
C SER A 13 0.18 -23.16 -3.39
N SER A 14 -0.30 -24.36 -3.65
CA SER A 14 0.43 -25.61 -3.53
C SER A 14 0.82 -26.23 -4.89
N ASP A 15 0.46 -25.60 -5.99
CA ASP A 15 0.78 -26.03 -7.34
C ASP A 15 2.24 -25.71 -7.68
N TYR A 16 3.06 -26.74 -7.81
CA TYR A 16 4.50 -26.60 -8.11
C TYR A 16 4.79 -25.82 -9.40
N ALA A 17 4.00 -25.99 -10.45
CA ALA A 17 4.19 -25.29 -11.71
C ALA A 17 3.91 -23.79 -11.54
N ALA A 18 2.83 -23.44 -10.84
CA ALA A 18 2.49 -22.04 -10.51
C ALA A 18 3.56 -21.41 -9.61
N VAL A 19 4.02 -22.11 -8.58
CA VAL A 19 5.11 -21.64 -7.71
C VAL A 19 6.37 -21.34 -8.51
N THR A 20 6.74 -22.22 -9.42
CA THR A 20 7.92 -22.04 -10.28
C THR A 20 7.78 -20.83 -11.19
N ALA A 21 6.64 -20.68 -11.87
CA ALA A 21 6.37 -19.56 -12.78
C ALA A 21 6.40 -18.20 -12.04
N VAL A 22 5.69 -18.11 -10.91
CA VAL A 22 5.65 -16.89 -10.10
C VAL A 22 7.03 -16.56 -9.52
N SER A 23 7.75 -17.55 -8.99
CA SER A 23 9.11 -17.35 -8.47
C SER A 23 10.05 -16.74 -9.50
N LYS A 24 10.05 -17.29 -10.71
CA LYS A 24 10.89 -16.80 -11.82
C LYS A 24 10.46 -15.39 -12.25
N GLY A 25 9.15 -15.17 -12.43
CA GLY A 25 8.62 -13.88 -12.86
C GLY A 25 8.93 -12.77 -11.84
N VAL A 26 8.69 -13.01 -10.56
CA VAL A 26 8.94 -12.03 -9.48
C VAL A 26 10.43 -11.69 -9.37
N LYS A 27 11.31 -12.69 -9.47
CA LYS A 27 12.77 -12.48 -9.43
C LYS A 27 13.29 -11.56 -10.54
N LYS A 28 12.67 -11.54 -11.72
CA LYS A 28 13.04 -10.60 -12.81
C LYS A 28 12.87 -9.14 -12.45
N PHE A 29 12.01 -8.84 -11.49
CA PHE A 29 11.80 -7.49 -10.95
C PHE A 29 12.69 -7.18 -9.73
N GLY A 30 13.60 -8.07 -9.33
CA GLY A 30 14.36 -7.93 -8.09
C GLY A 30 13.50 -8.03 -6.84
N ALA A 31 12.25 -8.48 -6.97
CA ALA A 31 11.28 -8.53 -5.89
C ALA A 31 11.43 -9.84 -5.06
N LYS A 32 10.98 -9.76 -3.82
CA LYS A 32 10.92 -10.92 -2.91
C LYS A 32 9.52 -11.53 -2.93
N PHE A 33 9.40 -12.81 -2.65
CA PHE A 33 8.10 -13.41 -2.40
C PHE A 33 8.16 -14.41 -1.25
N VAL A 34 7.02 -14.59 -0.61
CA VAL A 34 6.81 -15.57 0.47
C VAL A 34 5.73 -16.54 0.00
N LEU A 35 6.01 -17.84 0.05
CA LEU A 35 5.06 -18.88 -0.29
C LEU A 35 4.21 -19.24 0.93
N MET A 36 2.91 -19.23 0.74
CA MET A 36 1.90 -19.66 1.69
C MET A 36 1.05 -20.77 1.06
N PRO A 37 1.18 -22.03 1.50
CA PRO A 37 0.43 -23.14 0.88
C PRO A 37 -1.08 -23.04 1.07
N THR A 38 -1.54 -22.36 2.11
CA THR A 38 -2.95 -22.27 2.49
C THR A 38 -3.46 -20.83 2.61
N ALA A 39 -4.75 -20.65 2.41
CA ALA A 39 -5.42 -19.35 2.62
C ALA A 39 -5.36 -18.89 4.10
N HIS A 40 -5.28 -19.82 5.04
CA HIS A 40 -5.17 -19.51 6.46
C HIS A 40 -3.83 -18.86 6.80
N GLU A 41 -2.72 -19.49 6.40
CA GLU A 41 -1.37 -18.94 6.61
C GLU A 41 -1.19 -17.60 5.91
N ALA A 42 -1.72 -17.48 4.68
CA ALA A 42 -1.69 -16.23 3.95
C ALA A 42 -2.44 -15.11 4.68
N ARG A 43 -3.60 -15.40 5.28
CA ARG A 43 -4.37 -14.42 6.06
C ARG A 43 -3.61 -13.94 7.28
N GLU A 44 -2.95 -14.83 8.02
CA GLU A 44 -2.11 -14.44 9.16
C GLU A 44 -0.94 -13.56 8.73
N CYS A 45 -0.26 -13.92 7.63
CA CYS A 45 0.82 -13.13 7.07
C CYS A 45 0.34 -11.72 6.69
N LEU A 46 -0.77 -11.62 5.94
CA LEU A 46 -1.34 -10.36 5.48
C LEU A 46 -1.87 -9.47 6.61
N ASN A 47 -2.24 -10.05 7.76
CA ASN A 47 -2.64 -9.28 8.93
C ASN A 47 -1.43 -8.67 9.68
N ARG A 48 -0.25 -9.29 9.60
CA ARG A 48 0.95 -8.88 10.34
C ARG A 48 1.91 -8.02 9.52
N ARG A 49 1.89 -8.15 8.19
CA ARG A 49 2.87 -7.53 7.30
C ARG A 49 2.19 -6.78 6.18
N LYS A 50 2.78 -5.64 5.78
CA LYS A 50 2.41 -5.00 4.53
C LYS A 50 3.03 -5.74 3.37
N ILE A 51 2.22 -6.03 2.34
CA ILE A 51 2.60 -6.72 1.12
C ILE A 51 2.17 -5.86 -0.07
N ASP A 52 3.02 -5.78 -1.09
CA ASP A 52 2.73 -4.99 -2.30
C ASP A 52 1.76 -5.71 -3.23
N GLY A 53 1.97 -7.01 -3.43
CA GLY A 53 1.11 -7.83 -4.28
C GLY A 53 0.87 -9.24 -3.75
N VAL A 54 -0.27 -9.82 -4.09
CA VAL A 54 -0.66 -11.17 -3.69
C VAL A 54 -1.08 -11.98 -4.92
N PHE A 55 -0.38 -13.08 -5.18
CA PHE A 55 -0.82 -14.08 -6.14
C PHE A 55 -1.67 -15.12 -5.41
N VAL A 56 -2.91 -15.31 -5.86
CA VAL A 56 -3.87 -16.22 -5.20
C VAL A 56 -4.33 -17.28 -6.20
N ASP A 57 -3.99 -18.53 -5.90
CA ASP A 57 -4.51 -19.69 -6.61
C ASP A 57 -5.96 -19.94 -6.16
N MET A 58 -6.89 -19.82 -7.07
CA MET A 58 -8.32 -20.00 -6.80
C MET A 58 -8.71 -21.46 -6.55
N ASP A 59 -7.83 -22.41 -6.82
CA ASP A 59 -8.02 -23.81 -6.51
C ASP A 59 -7.69 -24.14 -5.04
N VAL A 60 -7.06 -23.20 -4.31
CA VAL A 60 -6.79 -23.33 -2.87
C VAL A 60 -8.09 -23.12 -2.09
N PRO A 61 -8.46 -24.05 -1.18
CA PRO A 61 -9.63 -23.89 -0.33
C PRO A 61 -9.59 -22.56 0.45
N GLY A 62 -10.69 -21.79 0.38
CA GLY A 62 -10.81 -20.50 1.06
C GLY A 62 -10.19 -19.31 0.33
N ALA A 63 -9.67 -19.46 -0.89
CA ALA A 63 -9.04 -18.41 -1.68
C ALA A 63 -9.95 -17.19 -1.88
N LEU A 64 -11.22 -17.38 -2.23
CA LEU A 64 -12.19 -16.28 -2.40
C LEU A 64 -12.37 -15.47 -1.12
N GLY A 65 -12.55 -16.15 0.02
CA GLY A 65 -12.66 -15.52 1.34
C GLY A 65 -11.37 -14.84 1.80
N LEU A 66 -10.21 -15.29 1.33
CA LEU A 66 -8.94 -14.60 1.55
C LEU A 66 -8.92 -13.25 0.83
N ILE A 67 -9.29 -13.20 -0.44
CA ILE A 67 -9.38 -11.94 -1.22
C ILE A 67 -10.32 -10.97 -0.51
N GLU A 68 -11.53 -11.42 -0.18
CA GLU A 68 -12.53 -10.59 0.50
C GLU A 68 -12.02 -10.04 1.83
N SER A 69 -11.44 -10.90 2.69
CA SER A 69 -10.89 -10.47 3.97
C SER A 69 -9.70 -9.52 3.83
N THR A 70 -8.87 -9.70 2.80
CA THR A 70 -7.77 -8.79 2.49
C THR A 70 -8.30 -7.39 2.14
N ARG A 71 -9.36 -7.30 1.35
CA ARG A 71 -10.00 -6.03 0.98
C ARG A 71 -10.66 -5.31 2.16
N LYS A 72 -11.22 -6.05 3.09
CA LYS A 72 -11.83 -5.51 4.33
C LYS A 72 -10.79 -5.17 5.40
N GLY A 73 -9.57 -5.67 5.28
CA GLY A 73 -8.48 -5.44 6.23
C GLY A 73 -7.91 -4.02 6.16
N THR A 74 -7.21 -3.62 7.20
CA THR A 74 -6.61 -2.27 7.32
C THR A 74 -5.27 -2.15 6.60
N SER A 75 -4.42 -3.19 6.65
CA SER A 75 -3.04 -3.13 6.19
C SER A 75 -2.88 -3.38 4.69
N ASN A 76 -3.63 -4.34 4.14
CA ASN A 76 -3.47 -4.81 2.76
C ASN A 76 -4.70 -4.62 1.87
N SER A 77 -5.68 -3.79 2.29
CA SER A 77 -6.91 -3.54 1.51
C SER A 77 -6.65 -3.02 0.09
N LYS A 78 -5.50 -2.45 -0.15
CA LYS A 78 -5.07 -1.90 -1.45
C LYS A 78 -3.95 -2.69 -2.13
N ALA A 79 -3.49 -3.81 -1.55
CA ALA A 79 -2.50 -4.67 -2.20
C ALA A 79 -2.99 -5.13 -3.57
N VAL A 80 -2.08 -5.25 -4.53
CA VAL A 80 -2.45 -5.71 -5.87
C VAL A 80 -2.67 -7.22 -5.83
N ILE A 81 -3.88 -7.68 -6.17
CA ILE A 81 -4.26 -9.10 -6.13
C ILE A 81 -4.33 -9.66 -7.54
N PHE A 82 -3.48 -10.64 -7.81
CA PHE A 82 -3.44 -11.44 -9.02
C PHE A 82 -4.06 -12.80 -8.71
N ALA A 83 -5.33 -12.99 -9.04
CA ALA A 83 -5.97 -14.30 -8.91
C ALA A 83 -5.66 -15.15 -10.15
N PHE A 84 -5.48 -16.46 -9.98
CA PHE A 84 -5.24 -17.37 -11.09
C PHE A 84 -5.91 -18.74 -10.87
N GLY A 85 -6.23 -19.45 -11.94
CA GLY A 85 -7.00 -20.69 -11.87
C GLY A 85 -8.49 -20.42 -11.65
N GLY A 86 -9.18 -21.39 -11.07
CA GLY A 86 -10.64 -21.35 -10.92
C GLY A 86 -11.39 -21.61 -12.23
N LYS A 87 -12.72 -21.70 -12.14
CA LYS A 87 -13.58 -21.94 -13.29
C LYS A 87 -13.92 -20.63 -13.99
N ALA A 88 -14.01 -20.63 -15.32
CA ALA A 88 -14.32 -19.43 -16.11
C ALA A 88 -15.61 -18.71 -15.64
N ARG A 89 -16.62 -19.48 -15.21
CA ARG A 89 -17.89 -18.93 -14.67
C ARG A 89 -17.73 -18.14 -13.35
N GLU A 90 -16.62 -18.31 -12.64
CA GLU A 90 -16.35 -17.65 -11.36
C GLU A 90 -15.58 -16.33 -11.55
N SER A 91 -15.12 -16.03 -12.77
CA SER A 91 -14.29 -14.86 -13.08
C SER A 91 -14.94 -13.54 -12.61
N THR A 92 -16.24 -13.35 -12.87
CA THR A 92 -16.95 -12.14 -12.44
C THR A 92 -16.99 -12.03 -10.91
N GLN A 93 -17.20 -13.13 -10.21
CA GLN A 93 -17.21 -13.15 -8.74
C GLN A 93 -15.82 -12.85 -8.17
N ILE A 94 -14.76 -13.42 -8.73
CA ILE A 94 -13.38 -13.20 -8.29
C ILE A 94 -13.00 -11.72 -8.42
N LEU A 95 -13.37 -11.08 -9.52
CA LEU A 95 -13.15 -9.65 -9.70
C LEU A 95 -14.04 -8.80 -8.77
N ALA A 96 -15.30 -9.19 -8.58
CA ALA A 96 -16.24 -8.49 -7.70
C ALA A 96 -15.81 -8.48 -6.23
N VAL A 97 -15.17 -9.55 -5.74
CA VAL A 97 -14.62 -9.58 -4.36
C VAL A 97 -13.30 -8.84 -4.22
N GLY A 98 -12.72 -8.35 -5.33
CA GLY A 98 -11.63 -7.39 -5.30
C GLY A 98 -10.29 -7.87 -5.87
N ALA A 99 -10.22 -8.95 -6.66
CA ALA A 99 -9.03 -9.22 -7.45
C ALA A 99 -8.81 -8.10 -8.48
N ASN A 100 -7.56 -7.71 -8.70
CA ASN A 100 -7.21 -6.71 -9.71
C ASN A 100 -6.99 -7.34 -11.08
N PHE A 101 -6.44 -8.53 -11.10
CA PHE A 101 -6.12 -9.27 -12.32
C PHE A 101 -6.53 -10.73 -12.17
N LEU A 102 -6.94 -11.30 -13.29
CA LEU A 102 -7.25 -12.72 -13.39
C LEU A 102 -6.38 -13.37 -14.48
N LEU A 103 -5.52 -14.31 -14.07
CA LEU A 103 -4.61 -15.04 -14.93
C LEU A 103 -5.15 -16.44 -15.15
N ARG A 104 -4.90 -16.99 -16.35
CA ARG A 104 -5.28 -18.36 -16.67
C ARG A 104 -4.17 -19.34 -16.30
N LYS A 105 -4.53 -20.53 -15.85
CA LYS A 105 -3.64 -21.69 -15.77
C LYS A 105 -3.51 -22.37 -17.15
N PRO A 106 -2.35 -22.96 -17.48
CA PRO A 106 -1.13 -23.00 -16.67
C PRO A 106 -0.46 -21.64 -16.62
N LEU A 107 0.06 -21.25 -15.44
CA LEU A 107 0.88 -20.05 -15.33
C LEU A 107 2.23 -20.28 -15.99
N VAL A 108 2.65 -19.34 -16.82
CA VAL A 108 3.99 -19.28 -17.38
C VAL A 108 4.68 -17.99 -16.95
N GLU A 109 5.99 -18.00 -16.90
CA GLU A 109 6.81 -16.89 -16.43
C GLU A 109 6.48 -15.57 -17.15
N GLU A 110 6.29 -15.65 -18.48
CA GLU A 110 6.00 -14.49 -19.33
C GLU A 110 4.70 -13.79 -18.92
N ASN A 111 3.67 -14.58 -18.60
CA ASN A 111 2.39 -14.03 -18.14
C ASN A 111 2.51 -13.35 -16.79
N VAL A 112 3.29 -13.91 -15.86
CA VAL A 112 3.57 -13.28 -14.56
C VAL A 112 4.30 -11.96 -14.76
N VAL A 113 5.39 -11.96 -15.54
CA VAL A 113 6.17 -10.76 -15.88
C VAL A 113 5.29 -9.69 -16.51
N MET A 114 4.45 -10.05 -17.47
CA MET A 114 3.54 -9.12 -18.14
C MET A 114 2.59 -8.46 -17.12
N HIS A 115 1.94 -9.26 -16.25
CA HIS A 115 0.98 -8.72 -15.29
C HIS A 115 1.64 -7.84 -14.21
N ILE A 116 2.84 -8.20 -13.74
CA ILE A 116 3.60 -7.31 -12.84
C ILE A 116 3.95 -6.01 -13.57
N THR A 117 4.37 -6.09 -14.84
CA THR A 117 4.73 -4.91 -15.64
C THR A 117 3.56 -3.94 -15.80
N ILE A 118 2.38 -4.42 -16.21
CA ILE A 118 1.20 -3.56 -16.40
C ILE A 118 0.64 -3.04 -15.07
N SER A 119 0.91 -3.70 -13.95
CA SER A 119 0.50 -3.27 -12.62
C SER A 119 1.54 -2.41 -11.90
N LYS A 120 2.68 -2.13 -12.52
CA LYS A 120 3.81 -1.44 -11.88
C LYS A 120 3.41 -0.11 -11.25
N ASP A 121 2.71 0.74 -11.99
CA ASP A 121 2.28 2.05 -11.48
C ASP A 121 1.34 1.92 -10.27
N LEU A 122 0.49 0.89 -10.28
CA LEU A 122 -0.42 0.59 -9.17
C LEU A 122 0.36 0.12 -7.94
N LEU A 123 1.30 -0.83 -8.11
CA LEU A 123 2.18 -1.34 -7.05
C LEU A 123 3.00 -0.19 -6.41
N GLU A 124 3.63 0.64 -7.23
CA GLU A 124 4.43 1.78 -6.76
C GLU A 124 3.56 2.84 -6.06
N THR A 125 2.35 3.10 -6.57
CA THR A 125 1.42 4.06 -5.96
C THR A 125 0.98 3.59 -4.59
N GLU A 126 0.62 2.32 -4.43
CA GLU A 126 0.20 1.76 -3.14
C GLU A 126 1.37 1.66 -2.17
N ARG A 127 2.56 1.32 -2.65
CA ARG A 127 3.78 1.35 -1.84
C ARG A 127 4.06 2.74 -1.30
N ARG A 128 4.08 3.79 -2.14
CA ARG A 128 4.27 5.18 -1.72
C ARG A 128 3.26 5.65 -0.68
N ARG A 129 2.02 5.18 -0.76
CA ARG A 129 0.99 5.49 0.24
C ARG A 129 1.30 4.91 1.62
N TYR A 130 1.96 3.77 1.66
CA TYR A 130 2.18 3.02 2.89
C TYR A 130 3.55 3.31 3.53
N PHE A 131 4.61 3.46 2.73
CA PHE A 131 5.95 3.74 3.26
C PHE A 131 5.97 5.08 3.99
N ARG A 132 6.27 5.03 5.29
CA ARG A 132 6.32 6.19 6.17
C ARG A 132 7.77 6.54 6.45
N HIS A 133 8.18 7.69 5.98
CA HIS A 133 9.49 8.23 6.27
C HIS A 133 9.45 9.01 7.59
N ALA A 134 10.38 8.70 8.50
CA ALA A 134 10.58 9.51 9.69
C ALA A 134 10.98 10.92 9.26
N VAL A 135 10.27 11.91 9.76
CA VAL A 135 10.50 13.33 9.46
C VAL A 135 10.36 14.15 10.73
N ASN A 136 10.80 15.38 10.67
CA ASN A 136 10.68 16.33 11.77
C ASN A 136 10.30 17.71 11.21
N PHE A 137 9.08 17.80 10.65
CA PHE A 137 8.58 19.04 10.05
C PHE A 137 7.57 19.73 10.97
N ALA A 138 7.57 21.06 10.93
CA ALA A 138 6.47 21.83 11.46
C ALA A 138 5.26 21.68 10.54
N VAL A 139 4.07 21.52 11.11
CA VAL A 139 2.81 21.47 10.38
C VAL A 139 1.78 22.33 11.10
N SER A 140 1.11 23.18 10.34
CA SER A 140 -0.07 23.90 10.80
C SER A 140 -1.31 23.06 10.56
N LEU A 141 -2.14 22.89 11.57
CA LEU A 141 -3.40 22.15 11.57
C LEU A 141 -4.53 23.09 11.95
N ASN A 142 -5.61 23.09 11.18
CA ASN A 142 -6.81 23.88 11.46
C ASN A 142 -8.05 22.97 11.40
N ASP A 143 -8.79 22.86 12.50
CA ASP A 143 -10.01 22.05 12.59
C ASP A 143 -11.29 22.87 12.33
N GLY A 144 -11.14 24.10 11.85
CA GLY A 144 -12.22 25.05 11.61
C GLY A 144 -12.57 25.92 12.83
N ALA A 145 -12.17 25.53 14.05
CA ALA A 145 -12.37 26.30 15.27
C ALA A 145 -11.06 26.99 15.70
N ALA A 146 -9.92 26.32 15.52
CA ALA A 146 -8.63 26.87 15.91
C ALA A 146 -7.51 26.32 14.99
N GLU A 147 -6.50 27.17 14.82
CA GLU A 147 -5.22 26.76 14.22
C GLU A 147 -4.23 26.41 15.33
N GLN A 148 -3.52 25.28 15.16
CA GLN A 148 -2.44 24.91 16.06
C GLN A 148 -1.21 24.43 15.27
N GLN A 149 -0.05 24.76 15.81
CA GLN A 149 1.22 24.22 15.32
C GLN A 149 1.44 22.83 15.92
N ALA A 150 1.85 21.90 15.08
CA ALA A 150 2.17 20.54 15.45
C ALA A 150 3.53 20.13 14.86
N ARG A 151 4.05 19.02 15.32
CA ARG A 151 5.27 18.43 14.80
C ARG A 151 4.95 17.13 14.10
N MET A 152 5.22 17.07 12.81
CA MET A 152 5.08 15.86 12.03
C MET A 152 6.27 14.92 12.33
N THR A 153 5.98 13.69 12.72
CA THR A 153 6.97 12.67 13.09
C THR A 153 7.20 11.64 11.98
N ASN A 154 6.21 11.43 11.13
CA ASN A 154 6.37 10.63 9.92
C ASN A 154 5.41 11.10 8.82
N LEU A 155 5.77 10.78 7.56
CA LEU A 155 5.05 11.18 6.35
C LEU A 155 5.07 10.07 5.33
N SER A 156 3.94 9.86 4.67
CA SER A 156 3.77 8.97 3.52
C SER A 156 2.87 9.63 2.48
N GLY A 157 2.74 9.03 1.29
CA GLY A 157 1.82 9.52 0.26
C GLY A 157 0.34 9.48 0.66
N GLY A 158 -0.04 8.72 1.69
CA GLY A 158 -1.41 8.58 2.17
C GLY A 158 -1.69 9.25 3.52
N GLY A 159 -0.68 9.64 4.28
CA GLY A 159 -0.91 10.17 5.62
C GLY A 159 0.33 10.64 6.34
N MET A 160 0.11 11.27 7.48
CA MET A 160 1.15 11.75 8.40
C MET A 160 0.82 11.38 9.83
N ALA A 161 1.84 11.21 10.67
CA ALA A 161 1.68 11.24 12.12
C ALA A 161 2.19 12.57 12.66
N VAL A 162 1.43 13.13 13.57
CA VAL A 162 1.71 14.44 14.18
C VAL A 162 1.68 14.36 15.70
N ARG A 163 2.55 15.11 16.34
CA ARG A 163 2.50 15.37 17.78
C ARG A 163 1.96 16.77 17.98
N THR A 164 0.90 16.89 18.79
CA THR A 164 0.17 18.12 19.03
C THR A 164 0.20 18.49 20.49
N ALA A 165 0.19 19.79 20.79
CA ALA A 165 0.08 20.28 22.15
C ALA A 165 -1.34 20.10 22.73
N LYS A 166 -2.36 20.32 21.89
CA LYS A 166 -3.76 20.03 22.22
C LYS A 166 -4.21 18.76 21.53
N PRO A 167 -4.82 17.79 22.25
CA PRO A 167 -5.28 16.54 21.65
C PRO A 167 -6.26 16.79 20.50
N LEU A 168 -6.04 16.07 19.39
CA LEU A 168 -6.99 16.04 18.29
C LEU A 168 -8.12 15.05 18.62
N LYS A 169 -9.29 15.28 18.02
CA LYS A 169 -10.42 14.36 18.15
C LYS A 169 -10.38 13.33 17.01
N HIS A 170 -10.59 12.06 17.32
CA HIS A 170 -10.76 11.02 16.32
C HIS A 170 -11.89 11.39 15.35
N GLY A 171 -11.71 11.19 14.07
CA GLY A 171 -12.67 11.53 13.02
C GLY A 171 -12.70 13.01 12.61
N ALA A 172 -12.00 13.90 13.32
CA ALA A 172 -11.98 15.33 12.98
C ALA A 172 -11.40 15.58 11.58
N ALA A 173 -12.09 16.42 10.81
CA ALA A 173 -11.56 16.96 9.55
C ALA A 173 -10.60 18.10 9.85
N LEU A 174 -9.49 18.16 9.14
CA LEU A 174 -8.45 19.17 9.31
C LEU A 174 -8.04 19.77 7.97
N ASP A 175 -7.85 21.07 7.93
CA ASP A 175 -6.97 21.69 6.95
C ASP A 175 -5.54 21.65 7.49
N PHE A 176 -4.58 21.34 6.63
CA PHE A 176 -3.17 21.28 7.02
C PHE A 176 -2.28 22.01 6.03
N THR A 177 -1.14 22.49 6.52
CA THR A 177 -0.07 23.06 5.71
C THR A 177 1.28 22.71 6.34
N PHE A 178 2.21 22.21 5.54
CA PHE A 178 3.60 21.97 5.93
C PHE A 178 4.54 22.28 4.78
N GLU A 179 5.82 22.37 5.09
CA GLU A 179 6.87 22.63 4.12
C GLU A 179 7.81 21.43 4.07
N LEU A 180 8.01 20.89 2.86
CA LEU A 180 9.05 19.91 2.56
C LEU A 180 10.40 20.62 2.44
N ALA A 181 11.48 19.87 2.41
CA ALA A 181 12.80 20.40 2.11
C ALA A 181 12.78 21.27 0.84
N LEU A 182 13.61 22.34 0.81
CA LEU A 182 13.73 23.29 -0.30
C LEU A 182 12.54 24.24 -0.49
N GLY A 183 11.76 24.52 0.56
CA GLY A 183 10.69 25.51 0.51
C GLY A 183 9.41 25.06 -0.21
N ILE A 184 9.27 23.76 -0.45
CA ILE A 184 8.09 23.18 -1.12
C ILE A 184 6.92 23.13 -0.16
N LYS A 185 5.93 23.98 -0.37
CA LYS A 185 4.72 24.06 0.48
C LYS A 185 3.68 23.05 0.01
N VAL A 186 3.20 22.21 0.93
CA VAL A 186 2.12 21.24 0.71
C VAL A 186 0.96 21.58 1.65
N SER A 187 -0.22 21.72 1.09
CA SER A 187 -1.45 21.99 1.85
C SER A 187 -2.62 21.14 1.36
N GLY A 188 -3.59 20.92 2.23
CA GLY A 188 -4.73 20.09 1.87
C GLY A 188 -5.72 19.89 3.00
N LYS A 189 -6.59 18.88 2.78
CA LYS A 189 -7.55 18.40 3.78
C LYS A 189 -7.19 16.98 4.20
N GLY A 190 -7.35 16.69 5.48
CA GLY A 190 -7.14 15.39 6.06
C GLY A 190 -8.16 15.06 7.14
N GLN A 191 -8.12 13.82 7.61
CA GLN A 191 -8.97 13.34 8.68
C GLN A 191 -8.14 12.58 9.71
N VAL A 192 -8.42 12.84 10.99
CA VAL A 192 -7.78 12.12 12.10
C VAL A 192 -8.33 10.70 12.18
N THR A 193 -7.46 9.71 12.03
CA THR A 193 -7.83 8.28 12.00
C THR A 193 -7.49 7.52 13.26
N TRP A 194 -6.57 8.03 14.05
CA TRP A 194 -6.25 7.50 15.38
C TRP A 194 -5.62 8.60 16.24
N VAL A 195 -5.75 8.46 17.56
CA VAL A 195 -5.16 9.35 18.55
C VAL A 195 -4.57 8.47 19.65
N SER A 196 -3.36 8.80 20.14
CA SER A 196 -2.76 8.14 21.30
C SER A 196 -2.89 9.02 22.56
N SER A 197 -2.77 8.38 23.72
CA SER A 197 -2.74 9.07 25.04
C SER A 197 -1.53 10.01 25.20
N GLU A 198 -0.49 9.84 24.34
CA GLU A 198 0.74 10.64 24.40
C GLU A 198 0.70 11.90 23.52
N GLY A 199 -0.47 12.30 23.04
CA GLY A 199 -0.65 13.48 22.19
C GLY A 199 -0.16 13.30 20.75
N THR A 200 -0.03 12.05 20.28
CA THR A 200 0.26 11.74 18.90
C THR A 200 -1.02 11.35 18.17
N ALA A 201 -1.17 11.76 16.92
CA ALA A 201 -2.32 11.43 16.10
C ALA A 201 -1.92 11.08 14.68
N GLY A 202 -2.66 10.18 14.04
CA GLY A 202 -2.56 9.89 12.62
C GLY A 202 -3.59 10.65 11.81
N VAL A 203 -3.14 11.29 10.74
CA VAL A 203 -3.96 12.04 9.81
C VAL A 203 -3.84 11.43 8.42
N VAL A 204 -4.94 10.98 7.85
CA VAL A 204 -5.03 10.57 6.44
C VAL A 204 -5.14 11.81 5.56
N LEU A 205 -4.35 11.88 4.50
CA LEU A 205 -4.41 12.95 3.50
C LEU A 205 -5.55 12.63 2.52
N GLN A 206 -6.65 13.35 2.59
CA GLN A 206 -7.82 13.14 1.72
C GLN A 206 -7.71 13.91 0.42
N MET A 207 -7.25 15.16 0.47
CA MET A 207 -7.12 16.03 -0.68
C MET A 207 -5.90 16.93 -0.51
N LEU A 208 -5.05 17.00 -1.54
CA LEU A 208 -3.94 17.94 -1.63
C LEU A 208 -4.28 19.06 -2.61
N ARG A 209 -3.95 20.30 -2.25
CA ARG A 209 -4.25 21.48 -3.07
C ARG A 209 -3.19 21.69 -4.14
N GLY A 210 -3.60 22.17 -5.31
CA GLY A 210 -2.70 22.50 -6.41
C GLY A 210 -1.82 21.31 -6.83
N ARG A 211 -0.50 21.54 -6.97
CA ARG A 211 0.50 20.52 -7.29
C ARG A 211 1.03 19.75 -6.07
N GLY A 212 0.37 19.89 -4.90
CA GLY A 212 0.85 19.29 -3.65
C GLY A 212 1.06 17.78 -3.71
N LYS A 213 0.21 17.07 -4.47
CA LYS A 213 0.37 15.61 -4.65
C LYS A 213 1.64 15.27 -5.44
N GLU A 214 1.85 15.92 -6.57
CA GLU A 214 3.02 15.72 -7.43
C GLU A 214 4.33 16.03 -6.68
N MET A 215 4.33 17.11 -5.92
CA MET A 215 5.48 17.53 -5.11
C MET A 215 5.77 16.55 -3.97
N LEU A 216 4.74 16.08 -3.28
CA LEU A 216 4.87 15.07 -2.21
C LEU A 216 5.39 13.74 -2.78
N ASP A 217 4.80 13.26 -3.86
CA ASP A 217 5.19 12.02 -4.52
C ASP A 217 6.66 12.09 -5.01
N GLY A 218 7.07 13.20 -5.59
CA GLY A 218 8.45 13.44 -6.03
C GLY A 218 9.45 13.45 -4.87
N TRP A 219 9.09 14.08 -3.73
CA TRP A 219 9.92 14.10 -2.54
C TRP A 219 10.08 12.70 -1.92
N LEU A 220 8.98 11.95 -1.80
CA LEU A 220 8.98 10.58 -1.28
C LEU A 220 9.84 9.66 -2.15
N ALA A 221 9.70 9.73 -3.47
CA ALA A 221 10.53 8.96 -4.41
C ALA A 221 12.03 9.32 -4.30
N GLY A 222 12.34 10.58 -3.97
CA GLY A 222 13.71 11.01 -3.67
C GLY A 222 14.28 10.39 -2.40
N LYS A 223 13.45 10.29 -1.34
CA LYS A 223 13.84 9.66 -0.06
C LYS A 223 14.07 8.17 -0.18
N GLU A 224 13.24 7.45 -0.92
CA GLU A 224 13.41 6.02 -1.17
C GLU A 224 14.77 5.74 -1.82
N ARG A 225 15.14 6.51 -2.85
CA ARG A 225 16.45 6.38 -3.53
C ARG A 225 17.65 6.66 -2.64
N MET A 226 17.51 7.48 -1.59
CA MET A 226 18.60 7.79 -0.64
C MET A 226 18.73 6.75 0.46
N SER A 227 17.68 6.00 0.78
CA SER A 227 17.69 4.93 1.80
C SER A 227 18.28 3.61 1.28
N GLU A 228 18.51 3.50 -0.04
CA GLU A 228 19.08 2.33 -0.72
C GLU A 228 20.60 2.40 -0.92
N LYS A 229 21.26 3.47 -0.45
CA LYS A 229 22.72 3.64 -0.43
C LYS A 229 23.29 3.43 0.97
#